data_bc92fd514d27aa312692d93b34067c68
#
_entry.id   bc92fd514d27aa312692d93b34067c68
#
_cell.length_a   1.000
_cell.length_b   1.000
_cell.length_c   1.000
_cell.angle_alpha   90.00
_cell.angle_beta   90.00
_cell.angle_gamma   90.00
#
_symmetry.space_group_name_H-M   'P 1'
#
loop_
_entity.id
_entity.type
_entity.pdbx_description
1 polymer ?
#
loop_
_entity_poly.entity_id
_entity_poly.type
_entity_poly.pdbx_seq_one_letter_code
_entity_poly.pdbx_strand_id
1 'polypeptide(L)'
;KIEVDPSLFTTSVDDILDNQNINLVVEVIDDADAAYNIVKRAMLRGIPVVSGSKTMLAKHLPELIEIQKTRNVALLYDASSCGSIPVIRNLEEYYDNDLLLEVKGILNGSSNYILSRVFDHKDSYANALAQAQALGFAESDPSFDIEGYDSLFKLVIITVHALGTYVAPERIFTYGISTIHDSDIQYAREKNVKIKLVAQVVKVSDEHFTMFVMPEFVTPAKYIYSVDDEYNGVVIRGECYDRQFMFGKGAGSLPTASSILSDIMARLNNYRYEYKKMNYIEKPDYTTDITLKIYARYKETDVQGILNFSKIHEQFISEESNYVIGEIPLRELLEKRSQLSGRDVFLANIPIFFLNRD
;
A
#
# COMPACT_ATOMS: atom_id res chain seq x y z
N LYS A 1 0.45 -27.56 22.21
CA LYS A 1 -0.84 -26.86 22.35
C LYS A 1 -0.83 -26.18 23.69
N ILE A 2 -1.06 -24.87 23.74
CA ILE A 2 -1.33 -24.16 25.00
C ILE A 2 -2.82 -24.39 25.27
N GLU A 3 -3.14 -25.03 26.38
CA GLU A 3 -4.53 -25.12 26.84
C GLU A 3 -4.91 -23.78 27.47
N VAL A 4 -5.88 -23.11 26.87
CA VAL A 4 -6.44 -21.85 27.38
C VAL A 4 -7.74 -22.17 28.09
N ASP A 5 -7.96 -21.61 29.28
CA ASP A 5 -9.19 -21.78 30.03
C ASP A 5 -10.40 -21.30 29.20
N PRO A 6 -11.41 -22.16 28.96
CA PRO A 6 -12.60 -21.78 28.20
C PRO A 6 -13.35 -20.57 28.76
N SER A 7 -13.24 -20.28 30.04
CA SER A 7 -13.86 -19.12 30.69
C SER A 7 -13.28 -17.78 30.23
N LEU A 8 -12.11 -17.79 29.56
CA LEU A 8 -11.47 -16.61 28.98
C LEU A 8 -12.04 -16.23 27.59
N PHE A 9 -12.92 -17.05 27.02
CA PHE A 9 -13.56 -16.78 25.74
C PHE A 9 -14.94 -16.19 25.94
N THR A 10 -15.26 -15.14 25.21
CA THR A 10 -16.58 -14.54 25.14
C THR A 10 -16.92 -14.16 23.70
N THR A 11 -18.20 -14.12 23.35
CA THR A 11 -18.72 -13.57 22.10
C THR A 11 -19.26 -12.16 22.28
N SER A 12 -19.21 -11.63 23.50
CA SER A 12 -19.69 -10.29 23.86
C SER A 12 -18.52 -9.31 23.93
N VAL A 13 -18.55 -8.30 23.09
CA VAL A 13 -17.58 -7.18 23.14
C VAL A 13 -17.72 -6.41 24.46
N ASP A 14 -18.93 -6.31 25.01
CA ASP A 14 -19.18 -5.59 26.25
C ASP A 14 -18.53 -6.26 27.46
N ASP A 15 -18.49 -7.59 27.49
CA ASP A 15 -17.77 -8.33 28.55
C ASP A 15 -16.27 -7.98 28.58
N ILE A 16 -15.71 -7.65 27.43
CA ILE A 16 -14.31 -7.21 27.32
C ILE A 16 -14.16 -5.74 27.70
N LEU A 17 -14.97 -4.86 27.11
CA LEU A 17 -14.79 -3.42 27.25
C LEU A 17 -15.25 -2.87 28.61
N ASP A 18 -16.13 -3.58 29.31
CA ASP A 18 -16.59 -3.20 30.63
C ASP A 18 -15.80 -3.87 31.78
N ASN A 19 -14.89 -4.79 31.43
CA ASN A 19 -14.02 -5.45 32.40
C ASN A 19 -12.85 -4.52 32.79
N GLN A 20 -12.86 -4.04 34.02
CA GLN A 20 -11.85 -3.11 34.57
C GLN A 20 -10.45 -3.70 34.68
N ASN A 21 -10.28 -5.01 34.57
CA ASN A 21 -8.96 -5.66 34.57
C ASN A 21 -8.30 -5.65 33.18
N ILE A 22 -9.03 -5.29 32.12
CA ILE A 22 -8.49 -5.18 30.77
C ILE A 22 -7.97 -3.76 30.58
N ASN A 23 -6.66 -3.64 30.34
CA ASN A 23 -5.95 -2.37 30.19
C ASN A 23 -5.35 -2.16 28.79
N LEU A 24 -5.56 -3.11 27.88
CA LEU A 24 -5.16 -3.05 26.47
C LEU A 24 -6.06 -3.98 25.65
N VAL A 25 -6.52 -3.52 24.50
CA VAL A 25 -7.27 -4.34 23.53
C VAL A 25 -6.38 -4.56 22.29
N VAL A 26 -6.32 -5.80 21.80
CA VAL A 26 -5.73 -6.14 20.50
C VAL A 26 -6.86 -6.42 19.53
N GLU A 27 -6.90 -5.70 18.42
CA GLU A 27 -7.94 -5.81 17.40
C GLU A 27 -7.31 -6.35 16.10
N VAL A 28 -7.83 -7.47 15.58
CA VAL A 28 -7.38 -8.15 14.35
C VAL A 28 -8.57 -8.73 13.59
N ILE A 29 -9.65 -7.98 13.50
CA ILE A 29 -10.91 -8.37 12.88
C ILE A 29 -10.88 -8.01 11.39
N ASP A 30 -11.35 -8.91 10.53
CA ASP A 30 -11.39 -8.67 9.08
C ASP A 30 -12.48 -7.67 8.69
N ASP A 31 -13.62 -7.65 9.40
CA ASP A 31 -14.70 -6.69 9.17
C ASP A 31 -14.29 -5.30 9.68
N ALA A 32 -14.08 -4.38 8.76
CA ALA A 32 -13.60 -3.03 9.06
C ALA A 32 -14.59 -2.19 9.88
N ASP A 33 -15.89 -2.38 9.69
CA ASP A 33 -16.92 -1.62 10.40
C ASP A 33 -17.08 -2.14 11.84
N ALA A 34 -17.01 -3.45 12.03
CA ALA A 34 -16.97 -4.07 13.37
C ALA A 34 -15.69 -3.66 14.11
N ALA A 35 -14.52 -3.73 13.45
CA ALA A 35 -13.24 -3.29 14.00
C ALA A 35 -13.30 -1.83 14.45
N TYR A 36 -13.79 -0.93 13.58
CA TYR A 36 -13.95 0.49 13.90
C TYR A 36 -14.81 0.73 15.13
N ASN A 37 -15.96 0.08 15.20
CA ASN A 37 -16.88 0.24 16.35
C ASN A 37 -16.21 -0.20 17.66
N ILE A 38 -15.48 -1.31 17.65
CA ILE A 38 -14.80 -1.83 18.84
C ILE A 38 -13.65 -0.91 19.24
N VAL A 39 -12.78 -0.54 18.29
CA VAL A 39 -11.64 0.34 18.53
C VAL A 39 -12.09 1.69 19.08
N LYS A 40 -13.07 2.32 18.44
CA LYS A 40 -13.63 3.61 18.88
C LYS A 40 -14.19 3.52 20.30
N ARG A 41 -14.98 2.47 20.60
CA ARG A 41 -15.55 2.26 21.94
C ARG A 41 -14.48 2.03 22.99
N ALA A 42 -13.44 1.25 22.70
CA ALA A 42 -12.31 1.04 23.60
C ALA A 42 -11.60 2.36 23.91
N MET A 43 -11.22 3.11 22.86
CA MET A 43 -10.52 4.38 22.99
C MET A 43 -11.34 5.44 23.74
N LEU A 44 -12.64 5.53 23.51
CA LEU A 44 -13.53 6.44 24.25
C LEU A 44 -13.62 6.10 25.74
N ARG A 45 -13.41 4.84 26.14
CA ARG A 45 -13.29 4.39 27.53
C ARG A 45 -11.89 4.58 28.13
N GLY A 46 -10.95 5.08 27.34
CA GLY A 46 -9.55 5.25 27.78
C GLY A 46 -8.73 3.96 27.73
N ILE A 47 -9.22 2.91 27.05
CA ILE A 47 -8.50 1.65 26.89
C ILE A 47 -7.62 1.74 25.63
N PRO A 48 -6.28 1.63 25.73
CA PRO A 48 -5.39 1.61 24.60
C PRO A 48 -5.67 0.45 23.66
N VAL A 49 -5.39 0.63 22.37
CA VAL A 49 -5.62 -0.38 21.34
C VAL A 49 -4.36 -0.63 20.53
N VAL A 50 -4.10 -1.89 20.22
CA VAL A 50 -3.19 -2.33 19.16
C VAL A 50 -4.02 -2.95 18.05
N SER A 51 -3.93 -2.44 16.82
CA SER A 51 -4.76 -2.88 15.69
C SER A 51 -3.94 -3.36 14.50
N GLY A 52 -4.42 -4.41 13.83
CA GLY A 52 -3.90 -4.88 12.53
C GLY A 52 -4.82 -4.55 11.36
N SER A 53 -5.98 -3.91 11.58
CA SER A 53 -7.00 -3.68 10.55
C SER A 53 -6.69 -2.47 9.66
N LYS A 54 -5.96 -2.71 8.56
CA LYS A 54 -5.59 -1.67 7.59
C LYS A 54 -6.77 -0.96 6.95
N THR A 55 -7.85 -1.70 6.63
CA THR A 55 -9.06 -1.14 5.99
C THR A 55 -9.78 -0.17 6.92
N MET A 56 -9.95 -0.55 8.17
CA MET A 56 -10.53 0.29 9.22
C MET A 56 -9.70 1.56 9.41
N LEU A 57 -8.39 1.41 9.56
CA LEU A 57 -7.47 2.53 9.75
C LEU A 57 -7.49 3.48 8.54
N ALA A 58 -7.34 2.97 7.31
CA ALA A 58 -7.33 3.82 6.12
C ALA A 58 -8.61 4.65 5.96
N LYS A 59 -9.77 4.17 6.43
CA LYS A 59 -11.04 4.88 6.35
C LYS A 59 -11.28 5.86 7.50
N HIS A 60 -10.80 5.54 8.71
CA HIS A 60 -11.22 6.24 9.93
C HIS A 60 -10.06 6.89 10.71
N LEU A 61 -8.83 6.84 10.19
CA LEU A 61 -7.64 7.30 10.91
C LEU A 61 -7.74 8.73 11.44
N PRO A 62 -8.26 9.73 10.68
CA PRO A 62 -8.38 11.10 11.20
C PRO A 62 -9.22 11.20 12.49
N GLU A 63 -10.36 10.50 12.55
CA GLU A 63 -11.21 10.50 13.74
C GLU A 63 -10.54 9.76 14.90
N LEU A 64 -9.90 8.64 14.63
CA LEU A 64 -9.20 7.86 15.67
C LEU A 64 -8.02 8.64 16.27
N ILE A 65 -7.29 9.41 15.45
CA ILE A 65 -6.23 10.31 15.92
C ILE A 65 -6.81 11.41 16.84
N GLU A 66 -7.95 11.98 16.47
CA GLU A 66 -8.62 12.98 17.31
C GLU A 66 -9.08 12.39 18.65
N ILE A 67 -9.60 11.17 18.66
CA ILE A 67 -9.92 10.46 19.91
C ILE A 67 -8.67 10.19 20.72
N GLN A 68 -7.57 9.76 20.09
CA GLN A 68 -6.29 9.57 20.79
C GLN A 68 -5.85 10.86 21.51
N LYS A 69 -5.91 12.01 20.82
CA LYS A 69 -5.53 13.31 21.37
C LYS A 69 -6.44 13.74 22.53
N THR A 70 -7.76 13.69 22.31
CA THR A 70 -8.74 14.20 23.28
C THR A 70 -8.90 13.30 24.51
N ARG A 71 -8.75 11.98 24.37
CA ARG A 71 -8.86 11.01 25.45
C ARG A 71 -7.51 10.62 26.05
N ASN A 72 -6.40 11.10 25.51
CA ASN A 72 -5.06 10.75 25.92
C ASN A 72 -4.84 9.22 25.97
N VAL A 73 -5.36 8.50 24.97
CA VAL A 73 -5.31 7.05 24.84
C VAL A 73 -4.47 6.65 23.64
N ALA A 74 -3.70 5.55 23.72
CA ALA A 74 -2.84 5.14 22.61
C ALA A 74 -3.60 4.24 21.62
N LEU A 75 -3.35 4.45 20.32
CA LEU A 75 -3.67 3.53 19.24
C LEU A 75 -2.37 3.21 18.48
N LEU A 76 -1.93 1.96 18.49
CA LEU A 76 -0.75 1.48 17.76
C LEU A 76 -1.17 0.50 16.68
N TYR A 77 -0.49 0.51 15.54
CA TYR A 77 -0.92 -0.29 14.39
C TYR A 77 0.19 -0.58 13.37
N ASP A 78 1.43 -0.77 13.84
CA ASP A 78 2.54 -1.09 12.93
C ASP A 78 2.26 -2.38 12.13
N ALA A 79 1.54 -3.33 12.73
CA ALA A 79 1.09 -4.57 12.09
C ALA A 79 0.15 -4.37 10.88
N SER A 80 -0.50 -3.21 10.76
CA SER A 80 -1.41 -2.90 9.65
C SER A 80 -0.69 -2.68 8.31
N SER A 81 0.60 -2.39 8.35
CA SER A 81 1.38 -2.04 7.17
C SER A 81 2.67 -2.87 7.09
N CYS A 82 2.79 -3.68 6.03
CA CYS A 82 4.01 -4.46 5.73
C CYS A 82 4.41 -5.52 6.77
N GLY A 83 3.47 -6.03 7.57
CA GLY A 83 3.66 -7.17 8.46
C GLY A 83 4.85 -6.98 9.41
N SER A 84 5.92 -7.77 9.25
CA SER A 84 7.09 -7.72 10.13
C SER A 84 8.07 -6.56 9.86
N ILE A 85 7.82 -5.73 8.83
CA ILE A 85 8.66 -4.57 8.53
C ILE A 85 8.13 -3.37 9.34
N PRO A 86 8.91 -2.77 10.24
CA PRO A 86 8.44 -1.71 11.13
C PRO A 86 8.38 -0.35 10.41
N VAL A 87 7.54 -0.24 9.37
CA VAL A 87 7.46 0.96 8.51
C VAL A 87 6.90 2.15 9.27
N ILE A 88 5.77 1.95 9.95
CA ILE A 88 5.06 3.06 10.62
C ILE A 88 5.89 3.60 11.77
N ARG A 89 6.46 2.71 12.59
CA ARG A 89 7.31 3.13 13.69
C ARG A 89 8.56 3.86 13.24
N ASN A 90 9.21 3.40 12.17
CA ASN A 90 10.36 4.12 11.62
C ASN A 90 9.98 5.49 11.08
N LEU A 91 8.84 5.61 10.39
CA LEU A 91 8.35 6.89 9.88
C LEU A 91 8.01 7.87 11.02
N GLU A 92 7.49 7.36 12.13
CA GLU A 92 7.09 8.15 13.29
C GLU A 92 8.30 8.63 14.12
N GLU A 93 9.35 7.81 14.21
CA GLU A 93 10.48 8.07 15.12
C GLU A 93 11.75 8.52 14.39
N TYR A 94 12.21 7.75 13.40
CA TYR A 94 13.49 8.00 12.73
C TYR A 94 13.37 9.02 11.60
N TYR A 95 12.27 8.97 10.86
CA TYR A 95 12.01 9.87 9.74
C TYR A 95 11.03 11.00 10.11
N ASP A 96 10.96 11.39 11.37
CA ASP A 96 10.08 12.45 11.86
C ASP A 96 10.61 13.87 11.56
N ASN A 97 11.29 14.03 10.44
CA ASN A 97 11.86 15.28 9.94
C ASN A 97 11.28 15.59 8.54
N ASP A 98 11.61 16.75 8.00
CA ASP A 98 11.15 17.22 6.69
C ASP A 98 12.00 16.74 5.50
N LEU A 99 13.08 16.00 5.77
CA LEU A 99 14.02 15.52 4.75
C LEU A 99 13.48 14.36 3.90
N LEU A 100 12.36 13.76 4.28
CA LEU A 100 11.77 12.65 3.56
C LEU A 100 11.18 13.13 2.23
N LEU A 101 11.59 12.49 1.13
CA LEU A 101 11.16 12.81 -0.23
C LEU A 101 10.22 11.76 -0.83
N GLU A 102 10.39 10.48 -0.48
CA GLU A 102 9.65 9.39 -1.11
C GLU A 102 9.56 8.18 -0.19
N VAL A 103 8.39 7.55 -0.16
CA VAL A 103 8.23 6.16 0.28
C VAL A 103 7.64 5.38 -0.89
N LYS A 104 8.34 4.32 -1.29
CA LYS A 104 7.96 3.49 -2.43
C LYS A 104 8.16 2.02 -2.10
N GLY A 105 7.20 1.18 -2.45
CA GLY A 105 7.36 -0.22 -2.10
C GLY A 105 6.41 -1.18 -2.77
N ILE A 106 6.73 -2.46 -2.59
CA ILE A 106 5.88 -3.61 -2.83
C ILE A 106 5.26 -3.94 -1.48
N LEU A 107 3.97 -3.64 -1.33
CA LEU A 107 3.26 -3.70 -0.05
C LEU A 107 2.28 -4.88 0.06
N ASN A 108 2.12 -5.65 -1.03
CA ASN A 108 1.21 -6.80 -1.08
C ASN A 108 1.95 -8.05 -1.53
N GLY A 109 1.95 -9.09 -0.69
CA GLY A 109 2.64 -10.34 -0.94
C GLY A 109 1.95 -11.21 -1.99
N SER A 110 0.62 -11.21 -2.06
CA SER A 110 -0.15 -12.04 -2.99
C SER A 110 0.13 -11.65 -4.45
N SER A 111 -0.02 -10.36 -4.76
CA SER A 111 0.26 -9.84 -6.11
C SER A 111 1.74 -9.97 -6.47
N ASN A 112 2.65 -9.77 -5.51
CA ASN A 112 4.08 -9.93 -5.76
C ASN A 112 4.46 -11.40 -6.01
N TYR A 113 3.87 -12.35 -5.28
CA TYR A 113 4.06 -13.78 -5.54
C TYR A 113 3.61 -14.15 -6.97
N ILE A 114 2.41 -13.72 -7.38
CA ILE A 114 1.89 -13.98 -8.73
C ILE A 114 2.87 -13.44 -9.79
N LEU A 115 3.30 -12.19 -9.66
CA LEU A 115 4.24 -11.58 -10.60
C LEU A 115 5.61 -12.26 -10.60
N SER A 116 6.11 -12.69 -9.43
CA SER A 116 7.38 -13.43 -9.33
C SER A 116 7.29 -14.79 -10.04
N ARG A 117 6.19 -15.53 -9.88
CA ARG A 117 5.97 -16.79 -10.62
C ARG A 117 5.98 -16.56 -12.12
N VAL A 118 5.31 -15.51 -12.58
CA VAL A 118 5.27 -15.17 -14.00
C VAL A 118 6.66 -14.85 -14.55
N PHE A 119 7.45 -14.01 -13.85
CA PHE A 119 8.75 -13.56 -14.36
C PHE A 119 9.87 -14.58 -14.20
N ASP A 120 9.98 -15.20 -13.02
CA ASP A 120 11.12 -16.04 -12.67
C ASP A 120 10.90 -17.52 -13.04
N HIS A 121 9.65 -18.00 -13.00
CA HIS A 121 9.30 -19.39 -13.30
C HIS A 121 8.62 -19.58 -14.64
N LYS A 122 8.32 -18.50 -15.36
CA LYS A 122 7.65 -18.51 -16.68
C LYS A 122 6.22 -19.12 -16.66
N ASP A 123 5.58 -19.07 -15.49
CA ASP A 123 4.19 -19.47 -15.37
C ASP A 123 3.29 -18.48 -16.14
N SER A 124 2.15 -18.94 -16.63
CA SER A 124 1.09 -18.03 -17.07
C SER A 124 0.47 -17.33 -15.85
N TYR A 125 -0.09 -16.13 -16.05
CA TYR A 125 -0.77 -15.40 -14.99
C TYR A 125 -1.86 -16.25 -14.29
N ALA A 126 -2.67 -16.98 -15.07
CA ALA A 126 -3.74 -17.83 -14.54
C ALA A 126 -3.18 -18.96 -13.64
N ASN A 127 -2.08 -19.60 -14.07
CA ASN A 127 -1.43 -20.64 -13.27
C ASN A 127 -0.80 -20.08 -12.00
N ALA A 128 -0.15 -18.92 -12.08
CA ALA A 128 0.46 -18.25 -10.93
C ALA A 128 -0.60 -17.84 -9.89
N LEU A 129 -1.75 -17.34 -10.34
CA LEU A 129 -2.89 -17.01 -9.47
C LEU A 129 -3.46 -18.29 -8.80
N ALA A 130 -3.69 -19.36 -9.56
CA ALA A 130 -4.17 -20.62 -9.00
C ALA A 130 -3.22 -21.20 -7.95
N GLN A 131 -1.91 -21.10 -8.17
CA GLN A 131 -0.89 -21.52 -7.19
C GLN A 131 -0.93 -20.64 -5.94
N ALA A 132 -1.05 -19.31 -6.09
CA ALA A 132 -1.18 -18.40 -4.96
C ALA A 132 -2.39 -18.75 -4.08
N GLN A 133 -3.53 -19.08 -4.70
CA GLN A 133 -4.74 -19.53 -4.01
C GLN A 133 -4.54 -20.89 -3.30
N ALA A 134 -3.93 -21.85 -3.98
CA ALA A 134 -3.66 -23.18 -3.40
C ALA A 134 -2.71 -23.12 -2.18
N LEU A 135 -1.76 -22.18 -2.17
CA LEU A 135 -0.83 -21.93 -1.08
C LEU A 135 -1.38 -21.03 0.03
N GLY A 136 -2.58 -20.46 -0.17
CA GLY A 136 -3.20 -19.54 0.78
C GLY A 136 -2.60 -18.13 0.79
N PHE A 137 -1.85 -17.75 -0.23
CA PHE A 137 -1.37 -16.38 -0.42
C PHE A 137 -2.45 -15.46 -1.00
N ALA A 138 -3.37 -16.01 -1.80
CA ALA A 138 -4.53 -15.30 -2.32
C ALA A 138 -5.81 -16.01 -1.90
N GLU A 139 -6.86 -15.25 -1.63
CA GLU A 139 -8.20 -15.75 -1.33
C GLU A 139 -8.92 -16.23 -2.60
N SER A 140 -10.09 -16.86 -2.43
CA SER A 140 -10.95 -17.26 -3.55
C SER A 140 -11.40 -16.07 -4.42
N ASP A 141 -11.68 -14.93 -3.79
CA ASP A 141 -11.79 -13.64 -4.47
C ASP A 141 -10.51 -12.82 -4.20
N PRO A 142 -9.56 -12.80 -5.14
CA PRO A 142 -8.28 -12.12 -4.97
C PRO A 142 -8.34 -10.62 -5.29
N SER A 143 -9.50 -10.08 -5.62
CA SER A 143 -9.67 -8.71 -6.15
C SER A 143 -9.04 -7.65 -5.26
N PHE A 144 -9.14 -7.82 -3.94
CA PHE A 144 -8.57 -6.88 -2.98
C PHE A 144 -7.05 -6.74 -3.12
N ASP A 145 -6.36 -7.83 -3.44
CA ASP A 145 -4.91 -7.90 -3.63
C ASP A 145 -4.51 -7.49 -5.06
N ILE A 146 -5.11 -8.14 -6.07
CA ILE A 146 -4.68 -7.98 -7.45
C ILE A 146 -5.10 -6.65 -8.08
N GLU A 147 -6.17 -6.01 -7.57
CA GLU A 147 -6.57 -4.65 -7.98
C GLU A 147 -5.84 -3.54 -7.21
N GLY A 148 -5.00 -3.91 -6.24
CA GLY A 148 -4.12 -2.99 -5.51
C GLY A 148 -4.74 -2.31 -4.30
N TYR A 149 -5.95 -2.68 -3.85
CA TYR A 149 -6.62 -2.04 -2.71
C TYR A 149 -5.90 -2.28 -1.38
N ASP A 150 -5.33 -3.47 -1.17
CA ASP A 150 -4.49 -3.74 0.00
C ASP A 150 -3.30 -2.77 0.08
N SER A 151 -2.61 -2.58 -1.05
CA SER A 151 -1.49 -1.64 -1.16
C SER A 151 -1.93 -0.19 -0.99
N LEU A 152 -3.11 0.17 -1.51
CA LEU A 152 -3.70 1.50 -1.35
C LEU A 152 -3.94 1.84 0.11
N PHE A 153 -4.59 0.96 0.87
CA PHE A 153 -4.91 1.24 2.28
C PHE A 153 -3.65 1.35 3.13
N LYS A 154 -2.65 0.50 2.87
CA LYS A 154 -1.34 0.64 3.51
C LYS A 154 -0.64 1.96 3.15
N LEU A 155 -0.73 2.39 1.88
CA LEU A 155 -0.14 3.64 1.42
C LEU A 155 -0.79 4.86 2.09
N VAL A 156 -2.12 4.84 2.30
CA VAL A 156 -2.83 5.90 3.03
C VAL A 156 -2.28 6.04 4.46
N ILE A 157 -2.14 4.92 5.18
CA ILE A 157 -1.60 4.91 6.54
C ILE A 157 -0.14 5.41 6.54
N ILE A 158 0.69 4.89 5.65
CA ILE A 158 2.09 5.29 5.47
C ILE A 158 2.19 6.80 5.23
N THR A 159 1.34 7.36 4.39
CA THR A 159 1.36 8.79 4.03
C THR A 159 1.10 9.70 5.22
N VAL A 160 0.21 9.31 6.13
CA VAL A 160 -0.06 10.06 7.37
C VAL A 160 1.22 10.19 8.21
N HIS A 161 2.01 9.13 8.36
CA HIS A 161 3.26 9.15 9.11
C HIS A 161 4.44 9.73 8.32
N ALA A 162 4.42 9.55 7.00
CA ALA A 162 5.49 10.06 6.13
C ALA A 162 5.44 11.58 5.95
N LEU A 163 4.23 12.15 5.76
CA LEU A 163 4.05 13.56 5.38
C LEU A 163 3.06 14.33 6.27
N GLY A 164 2.43 13.69 7.25
CA GLY A 164 1.45 14.32 8.14
C GLY A 164 0.12 14.67 7.47
N THR A 165 -0.16 14.14 6.29
CA THR A 165 -1.37 14.45 5.51
C THR A 165 -2.18 13.18 5.24
N TYR A 166 -3.48 13.23 5.55
CA TYR A 166 -4.42 12.18 5.21
C TYR A 166 -5.06 12.45 3.85
N VAL A 167 -5.09 11.46 2.99
CA VAL A 167 -5.81 11.48 1.71
C VAL A 167 -6.80 10.31 1.71
N ALA A 168 -8.07 10.61 1.47
CA ALA A 168 -9.10 9.58 1.41
C ALA A 168 -8.82 8.60 0.24
N PRO A 169 -8.98 7.28 0.44
CA PRO A 169 -8.64 6.27 -0.57
C PRO A 169 -9.25 6.52 -1.94
N GLU A 170 -10.48 7.04 -1.98
CA GLU A 170 -11.23 7.29 -3.22
C GLU A 170 -10.59 8.36 -4.11
N ARG A 171 -9.75 9.22 -3.54
CA ARG A 171 -9.04 10.29 -4.25
C ARG A 171 -7.73 9.83 -4.88
N ILE A 172 -7.31 8.60 -4.62
CA ILE A 172 -6.01 8.07 -5.03
C ILE A 172 -6.19 7.15 -6.23
N PHE A 173 -5.38 7.36 -7.27
CA PHE A 173 -5.38 6.46 -8.41
C PHE A 173 -4.81 5.10 -8.02
N THR A 174 -5.62 4.07 -8.26
CA THR A 174 -5.24 2.69 -7.98
C THR A 174 -5.59 1.84 -9.18
N TYR A 175 -4.61 1.05 -9.63
CA TYR A 175 -4.73 0.18 -10.78
C TYR A 175 -3.98 -1.13 -10.53
N GLY A 176 -4.60 -2.26 -10.83
CA GLY A 176 -4.11 -3.58 -10.47
C GLY A 176 -3.36 -4.31 -11.59
N ILE A 177 -3.22 -5.62 -11.39
CA ILE A 177 -2.52 -6.55 -12.29
C ILE A 177 -3.46 -7.55 -12.97
N SER A 178 -4.77 -7.47 -12.75
CA SER A 178 -5.76 -8.44 -13.23
C SER A 178 -5.84 -8.54 -14.77
N THR A 179 -5.47 -7.48 -15.46
CA THR A 179 -5.49 -7.37 -16.91
C THR A 179 -4.14 -7.62 -17.58
N ILE A 180 -3.15 -8.14 -16.85
CA ILE A 180 -1.83 -8.45 -17.43
C ILE A 180 -1.91 -9.64 -18.39
N HIS A 181 -1.24 -9.54 -19.54
CA HIS A 181 -1.17 -10.58 -20.57
C HIS A 181 0.27 -11.02 -20.83
N ASP A 182 0.43 -12.16 -21.53
CA ASP A 182 1.74 -12.68 -21.90
C ASP A 182 2.52 -11.70 -22.79
N SER A 183 1.84 -10.89 -23.60
CA SER A 183 2.47 -9.83 -24.41
C SER A 183 3.13 -8.73 -23.55
N ASP A 184 2.50 -8.37 -22.43
CA ASP A 184 3.07 -7.39 -21.48
C ASP A 184 4.32 -7.95 -20.80
N ILE A 185 4.27 -9.24 -20.47
CA ILE A 185 5.38 -9.98 -19.83
C ILE A 185 6.54 -10.12 -20.83
N GLN A 186 6.23 -10.46 -22.08
CA GLN A 186 7.23 -10.54 -23.13
C GLN A 186 7.91 -9.19 -23.36
N TYR A 187 7.13 -8.12 -23.47
CA TYR A 187 7.65 -6.76 -23.59
C TYR A 187 8.61 -6.42 -22.44
N ALA A 188 8.22 -6.70 -21.20
CA ALA A 188 9.06 -6.45 -20.03
C ALA A 188 10.38 -7.23 -20.08
N ARG A 189 10.32 -8.51 -20.48
CA ARG A 189 11.53 -9.35 -20.64
C ARG A 189 12.48 -8.83 -21.72
N GLU A 190 11.94 -8.41 -22.87
CA GLU A 190 12.74 -7.83 -23.97
C GLU A 190 13.45 -6.54 -23.55
N LYS A 191 12.82 -5.76 -22.66
CA LYS A 191 13.41 -4.54 -22.09
C LYS A 191 14.26 -4.80 -20.84
N ASN A 192 14.45 -6.07 -20.42
CA ASN A 192 15.18 -6.47 -19.21
C ASN A 192 14.65 -5.76 -17.95
N VAL A 193 13.32 -5.74 -17.77
CA VAL A 193 12.63 -5.20 -16.59
C VAL A 193 11.65 -6.23 -16.04
N LYS A 194 11.25 -6.08 -14.76
CA LYS A 194 10.12 -6.81 -14.17
C LYS A 194 8.93 -5.86 -14.02
N ILE A 195 7.72 -6.40 -14.12
CA ILE A 195 6.50 -5.68 -13.69
C ILE A 195 6.29 -5.97 -12.21
N LYS A 196 6.11 -4.93 -11.42
CA LYS A 196 5.79 -5.01 -9.98
C LYS A 196 4.58 -4.12 -9.69
N LEU A 197 3.69 -4.54 -8.78
CA LEU A 197 2.63 -3.66 -8.27
C LEU A 197 3.25 -2.75 -7.21
N VAL A 198 3.33 -1.47 -7.51
CA VAL A 198 4.06 -0.51 -6.70
C VAL A 198 3.12 0.52 -6.10
N ALA A 199 3.23 0.70 -4.79
CA ALA A 199 2.63 1.80 -4.06
C ALA A 199 3.70 2.86 -3.80
N GLN A 200 3.38 4.14 -4.04
CA GLN A 200 4.34 5.21 -3.82
C GLN A 200 3.67 6.50 -3.38
N VAL A 201 4.36 7.23 -2.52
CA VAL A 201 4.11 8.61 -2.17
C VAL A 201 5.41 9.38 -2.36
N VAL A 202 5.37 10.52 -3.06
CA VAL A 202 6.55 11.30 -3.40
C VAL A 202 6.26 12.80 -3.33
N LYS A 203 7.14 13.56 -2.64
CA LYS A 203 7.13 15.03 -2.70
C LYS A 203 7.50 15.47 -4.12
N VAL A 204 6.65 16.27 -4.73
CA VAL A 204 6.90 16.86 -6.06
C VAL A 204 7.42 18.28 -5.95
N SER A 205 7.15 18.94 -4.81
CA SER A 205 7.72 20.21 -4.38
C SER A 205 7.65 20.30 -2.84
N ASP A 206 8.10 21.39 -2.26
CA ASP A 206 7.97 21.61 -0.81
C ASP A 206 6.50 21.72 -0.39
N GLU A 207 5.65 22.24 -1.26
CA GLU A 207 4.22 22.46 -1.01
C GLU A 207 3.33 21.29 -1.44
N HIS A 208 3.82 20.36 -2.29
CA HIS A 208 2.98 19.35 -2.88
C HIS A 208 3.61 17.95 -2.88
N PHE A 209 2.76 16.96 -2.72
CA PHE A 209 3.12 15.55 -2.93
C PHE A 209 2.06 14.85 -3.78
N THR A 210 2.44 13.75 -4.37
CA THR A 210 1.54 12.84 -5.06
C THR A 210 1.64 11.43 -4.52
N MET A 211 0.58 10.63 -4.71
CA MET A 211 0.57 9.22 -4.34
C MET A 211 -0.35 8.42 -5.23
N PHE A 212 0.03 7.19 -5.53
CA PHE A 212 -0.76 6.26 -6.34
C PHE A 212 -0.26 4.82 -6.20
N VAL A 213 -1.08 3.87 -6.65
CA VAL A 213 -0.74 2.44 -6.73
C VAL A 213 -1.01 1.97 -8.15
N MET A 214 0.02 1.43 -8.81
CA MET A 214 -0.14 0.83 -10.12
C MET A 214 1.04 -0.10 -10.48
N PRO A 215 0.88 -0.97 -11.49
CA PRO A 215 2.00 -1.70 -12.07
C PRO A 215 3.10 -0.76 -12.53
N GLU A 216 4.35 -1.16 -12.37
CA GLU A 216 5.52 -0.39 -12.77
C GLU A 216 6.57 -1.30 -13.42
N PHE A 217 7.21 -0.81 -14.48
CA PHE A 217 8.40 -1.44 -15.04
C PHE A 217 9.62 -1.10 -14.19
N VAL A 218 10.12 -2.11 -13.48
CA VAL A 218 11.24 -1.96 -12.55
C VAL A 218 12.51 -2.51 -13.18
N THR A 219 13.56 -1.68 -13.23
CA THR A 219 14.89 -2.07 -13.75
C THR A 219 15.72 -2.78 -12.70
N PRO A 220 16.73 -3.61 -13.09
CA PRO A 220 17.62 -4.29 -12.15
C PRO A 220 18.39 -3.38 -11.20
N ALA A 221 18.54 -2.10 -11.52
CA ALA A 221 19.20 -1.11 -10.66
C ALA A 221 18.39 -0.66 -9.45
N LYS A 222 17.11 -1.06 -9.35
CA LYS A 222 16.21 -0.65 -8.27
C LYS A 222 16.13 -1.74 -7.19
N TYR A 223 16.16 -1.36 -5.91
CA TYR A 223 16.06 -2.32 -4.79
C TYR A 223 14.82 -3.21 -4.86
N ILE A 224 13.68 -2.65 -5.25
CA ILE A 224 12.42 -3.40 -5.36
C ILE A 224 12.41 -4.43 -6.51
N TYR A 225 13.39 -4.41 -7.42
CA TYR A 225 13.52 -5.41 -8.49
C TYR A 225 13.71 -6.83 -7.95
N SER A 226 14.48 -6.96 -6.85
CA SER A 226 14.81 -8.23 -6.21
C SER A 226 13.87 -8.60 -5.07
N VAL A 227 12.75 -7.90 -4.92
CA VAL A 227 11.69 -8.29 -3.99
C VAL A 227 10.81 -9.29 -4.69
N ASP A 228 11.03 -10.57 -4.46
CA ASP A 228 10.33 -11.67 -5.14
C ASP A 228 9.45 -12.45 -4.14
N ASP A 229 8.67 -13.39 -4.64
CA ASP A 229 7.72 -14.22 -3.92
C ASP A 229 6.71 -13.40 -3.07
N GLU A 230 6.34 -13.88 -1.89
CA GLU A 230 5.39 -13.24 -0.97
C GLU A 230 6.01 -12.08 -0.15
N TYR A 231 7.25 -11.71 -0.42
CA TYR A 231 7.94 -10.69 0.36
C TYR A 231 7.50 -9.28 -0.01
N ASN A 232 7.59 -8.39 0.99
CA ASN A 232 7.43 -6.95 0.84
C ASN A 232 8.80 -6.27 0.89
N GLY A 233 8.86 -5.09 0.25
CA GLY A 233 10.05 -4.25 0.28
C GLY A 233 9.68 -2.79 0.19
N VAL A 234 10.23 -1.97 1.08
CA VAL A 234 9.96 -0.55 1.19
C VAL A 234 11.25 0.24 1.07
N VAL A 235 11.28 1.15 0.12
CA VAL A 235 12.37 2.12 -0.07
C VAL A 235 11.91 3.46 0.50
N ILE A 236 12.71 4.05 1.36
CA ILE A 236 12.53 5.41 1.85
C ILE A 236 13.69 6.24 1.31
N ARG A 237 13.37 7.34 0.63
CA ARG A 237 14.35 8.27 0.09
C ARG A 237 14.23 9.63 0.76
N GLY A 238 15.35 10.24 1.05
CA GLY A 238 15.41 11.58 1.61
C GLY A 238 16.60 12.38 1.10
N GLU A 239 16.63 13.64 1.41
CA GLU A 239 17.63 14.59 0.90
C GLU A 239 19.05 14.25 1.33
N CYS A 240 19.22 13.85 2.60
CA CYS A 240 20.54 13.68 3.18
C CYS A 240 21.02 12.23 3.28
N TYR A 241 20.12 11.25 3.15
CA TYR A 241 20.47 9.82 3.34
C TYR A 241 20.26 8.97 2.09
N ASP A 242 20.01 9.59 0.93
CA ASP A 242 19.69 8.96 -0.36
C ASP A 242 18.57 7.93 -0.22
N ARG A 243 18.87 6.63 -0.17
CA ARG A 243 17.87 5.55 -0.10
C ARG A 243 18.19 4.55 0.99
N GLN A 244 17.17 4.22 1.74
CA GLN A 244 17.19 3.11 2.69
C GLN A 244 16.14 2.08 2.26
N PHE A 245 16.45 0.80 2.41
CA PHE A 245 15.61 -0.30 1.98
C PHE A 245 15.32 -1.25 3.13
N MET A 246 14.05 -1.47 3.39
CA MET A 246 13.57 -2.47 4.33
C MET A 246 12.90 -3.61 3.58
N PHE A 247 13.20 -4.83 3.98
CA PHE A 247 12.75 -6.05 3.33
C PHE A 247 12.31 -7.08 4.38
N GLY A 248 11.20 -7.77 4.14
CA GLY A 248 10.69 -8.79 5.06
C GLY A 248 9.37 -9.40 4.63
N LYS A 249 8.80 -10.25 5.47
CA LYS A 249 7.48 -10.84 5.24
C LYS A 249 6.39 -9.82 5.54
N GLY A 250 5.62 -9.48 4.52
CA GLY A 250 4.57 -8.46 4.59
C GLY A 250 3.25 -8.95 5.16
N ALA A 251 3.04 -10.27 5.24
CA ALA A 251 1.82 -10.88 5.74
C ALA A 251 2.10 -12.26 6.35
N GLY A 252 1.08 -12.83 6.99
CA GLY A 252 1.12 -14.15 7.62
C GLY A 252 1.01 -14.07 9.14
N SER A 253 0.58 -15.16 9.77
CA SER A 253 0.26 -15.20 11.20
C SER A 253 1.45 -14.81 12.09
N LEU A 254 2.64 -15.36 11.84
CA LEU A 254 3.81 -15.06 12.67
C LEU A 254 4.38 -13.65 12.43
N PRO A 255 4.55 -13.15 11.20
CA PRO A 255 4.95 -11.77 10.95
C PRO A 255 4.01 -10.74 11.58
N THR A 256 2.70 -10.92 11.42
CA THR A 256 1.69 -10.03 12.00
C THR A 256 1.71 -10.10 13.53
N ALA A 257 1.75 -11.31 14.11
CA ALA A 257 1.83 -11.48 15.56
C ALA A 257 3.10 -10.84 16.15
N SER A 258 4.24 -10.92 15.44
CA SER A 258 5.49 -10.29 15.87
C SER A 258 5.37 -8.77 15.97
N SER A 259 4.72 -8.15 14.98
CA SER A 259 4.49 -6.70 14.97
C SER A 259 3.50 -6.27 16.06
N ILE A 260 2.39 -7.01 16.22
CA ILE A 260 1.44 -6.80 17.32
C ILE A 260 2.13 -6.89 18.68
N LEU A 261 2.98 -7.91 18.89
CA LEU A 261 3.71 -8.06 20.14
C LEU A 261 4.67 -6.88 20.36
N SER A 262 5.33 -6.39 19.30
CA SER A 262 6.17 -5.19 19.37
C SER A 262 5.37 -3.97 19.83
N ASP A 263 4.16 -3.77 19.30
CA ASP A 263 3.28 -2.66 19.68
C ASP A 263 2.77 -2.80 21.13
N ILE A 264 2.43 -4.03 21.56
CA ILE A 264 2.07 -4.29 22.97
C ILE A 264 3.24 -3.91 23.88
N MET A 265 4.47 -4.37 23.57
CA MET A 265 5.66 -4.05 24.38
C MET A 265 5.98 -2.56 24.38
N ALA A 266 5.82 -1.88 23.26
CA ALA A 266 5.96 -0.43 23.18
C ALA A 266 4.93 0.28 24.08
N ARG A 267 3.66 -0.16 24.03
CA ARG A 267 2.61 0.41 24.88
C ARG A 267 2.87 0.18 26.37
N LEU A 268 3.40 -0.98 26.77
CA LEU A 268 3.80 -1.24 28.17
C LEU A 268 4.89 -0.27 28.64
N ASN A 269 5.68 0.28 27.74
CA ASN A 269 6.66 1.36 28.01
C ASN A 269 6.09 2.76 27.75
N ASN A 270 4.77 2.92 27.79
CA ASN A 270 4.05 4.19 27.61
C ASN A 270 4.21 4.84 26.22
N TYR A 271 4.63 4.07 25.22
CA TYR A 271 4.74 4.56 23.85
C TYR A 271 3.36 4.80 23.23
N ARG A 272 3.29 5.84 22.39
CA ARG A 272 2.19 6.14 21.46
C ARG A 272 2.72 6.93 20.27
N TYR A 273 1.99 6.95 19.18
CA TYR A 273 2.28 7.83 18.06
C TYR A 273 1.94 9.28 18.43
N GLU A 274 2.87 10.18 18.20
CA GLU A 274 2.71 11.60 18.48
C GLU A 274 2.20 12.39 17.25
N TYR A 275 2.27 11.78 16.06
CA TYR A 275 1.86 12.40 14.80
C TYR A 275 2.46 13.79 14.58
N LYS A 276 3.73 13.96 14.88
CA LYS A 276 4.42 15.25 14.88
C LYS A 276 4.27 16.00 13.56
N LYS A 277 4.40 15.30 12.43
CA LYS A 277 4.25 15.89 11.09
C LYS A 277 2.85 16.42 10.81
N MET A 278 1.80 15.86 11.40
CA MET A 278 0.45 16.41 11.30
C MET A 278 0.31 17.79 11.98
N ASN A 279 1.22 18.12 12.89
CA ASN A 279 1.23 19.39 13.63
C ASN A 279 2.15 20.42 12.99
N TYR A 280 2.86 20.11 11.90
CA TYR A 280 3.69 21.07 11.18
C TYR A 280 2.81 22.17 10.57
N ILE A 281 3.29 23.41 10.62
CA ILE A 281 2.58 24.58 10.07
C ILE A 281 2.49 24.47 8.56
N GLU A 282 3.59 24.08 7.92
CA GLU A 282 3.69 23.86 6.47
C GLU A 282 3.77 22.36 6.22
N LYS A 283 2.69 21.81 5.67
CA LYS A 283 2.60 20.43 5.21
C LYS A 283 2.34 20.41 3.72
N PRO A 284 2.94 19.48 2.99
CA PRO A 284 2.65 19.38 1.58
C PRO A 284 1.20 18.92 1.35
N ASP A 285 0.55 19.51 0.35
CA ASP A 285 -0.78 19.14 -0.09
C ASP A 285 -0.76 18.08 -1.17
N TYR A 286 -1.77 17.20 -1.16
CA TYR A 286 -1.91 16.18 -2.20
C TYR A 286 -2.29 16.81 -3.54
N THR A 287 -1.54 16.44 -4.58
CA THR A 287 -1.82 16.86 -5.95
C THR A 287 -1.87 15.69 -6.93
N THR A 288 -2.73 15.77 -7.92
CA THR A 288 -2.74 14.93 -9.12
C THR A 288 -2.18 15.67 -10.34
N ASP A 289 -1.66 16.87 -10.16
CA ASP A 289 -1.11 17.70 -11.24
C ASP A 289 0.35 17.31 -11.50
N ILE A 290 0.54 16.07 -11.89
CA ILE A 290 1.78 15.47 -12.37
C ILE A 290 1.52 14.72 -13.66
N THR A 291 2.55 14.58 -14.46
CA THR A 291 2.51 13.76 -15.69
C THR A 291 3.28 12.47 -15.49
N LEU A 292 2.63 11.33 -15.77
CA LEU A 292 3.24 10.02 -15.77
C LEU A 292 3.59 9.61 -17.19
N LYS A 293 4.68 8.87 -17.36
CA LYS A 293 4.94 8.12 -18.57
C LYS A 293 4.44 6.71 -18.38
N ILE A 294 3.47 6.30 -19.17
CA ILE A 294 2.86 4.98 -19.04
C ILE A 294 3.01 4.17 -20.32
N TYR A 295 3.10 2.86 -20.13
CA TYR A 295 2.80 1.84 -21.12
C TYR A 295 1.32 1.50 -20.98
N ALA A 296 0.58 1.53 -22.08
CA ALA A 296 -0.81 1.13 -22.14
C ALA A 296 -1.00 0.09 -23.26
N ARG A 297 -1.23 -1.18 -22.88
CA ARG A 297 -1.63 -2.22 -23.82
C ARG A 297 -3.15 -2.25 -23.94
N TYR A 298 -3.63 -2.49 -25.14
CA TYR A 298 -5.06 -2.58 -25.45
C TYR A 298 -5.30 -3.51 -26.65
N LYS A 299 -6.48 -4.08 -26.73
CA LYS A 299 -6.86 -4.93 -27.85
C LYS A 299 -7.67 -4.17 -28.89
N GLU A 300 -8.60 -3.34 -28.46
CA GLU A 300 -9.44 -2.52 -29.33
C GLU A 300 -8.81 -1.12 -29.52
N THR A 301 -9.06 -0.51 -30.66
CA THR A 301 -8.46 0.80 -31.03
C THR A 301 -8.96 1.98 -30.20
N ASP A 302 -9.85 1.74 -29.24
CA ASP A 302 -10.61 2.77 -28.55
C ASP A 302 -9.91 3.35 -27.30
N VAL A 303 -8.75 2.80 -26.87
CA VAL A 303 -8.02 3.33 -25.69
C VAL A 303 -7.52 4.75 -25.91
N GLN A 304 -7.14 5.08 -27.14
CA GLN A 304 -6.73 6.46 -27.44
C GLN A 304 -7.90 7.45 -27.45
N GLY A 305 -9.15 6.97 -27.59
CA GLY A 305 -10.34 7.74 -27.36
C GLY A 305 -10.73 7.91 -25.89
N ILE A 306 -10.19 7.05 -25.01
CA ILE A 306 -10.43 7.11 -23.56
C ILE A 306 -9.34 7.91 -22.86
N LEU A 307 -8.06 7.63 -23.19
CA LEU A 307 -6.88 8.24 -22.57
C LEU A 307 -6.27 9.29 -23.52
N ASN A 308 -6.26 10.54 -23.08
CA ASN A 308 -5.67 11.65 -23.83
C ASN A 308 -4.19 11.80 -23.47
N PHE A 309 -3.33 11.17 -24.26
CA PHE A 309 -1.89 11.34 -24.10
C PHE A 309 -1.45 12.74 -24.52
N SER A 310 -0.76 13.46 -23.65
CA SER A 310 -0.16 14.76 -23.97
C SER A 310 1.02 14.62 -24.95
N LYS A 311 1.68 13.47 -24.94
CA LYS A 311 2.77 13.12 -25.84
C LYS A 311 2.86 11.61 -26.01
N ILE A 312 2.98 11.15 -27.25
CA ILE A 312 3.23 9.74 -27.57
C ILE A 312 4.70 9.58 -27.92
N HIS A 313 5.38 8.63 -27.27
CA HIS A 313 6.78 8.30 -27.49
C HIS A 313 6.96 7.09 -28.39
N GLU A 314 6.10 6.08 -28.24
CA GLU A 314 6.15 4.83 -28.98
C GLU A 314 4.74 4.31 -29.16
N GLN A 315 4.47 3.76 -30.32
CA GLN A 315 3.20 3.07 -30.61
C GLN A 315 3.50 1.82 -31.42
N PHE A 316 2.85 0.72 -31.04
CA PHE A 316 2.89 -0.55 -31.75
C PHE A 316 1.48 -1.04 -32.02
N ILE A 317 1.21 -1.46 -33.25
CA ILE A 317 -0.09 -1.96 -33.67
C ILE A 317 0.14 -3.32 -34.36
N SER A 318 -0.56 -4.35 -33.91
CA SER A 318 -0.58 -5.68 -34.52
C SER A 318 -1.98 -6.28 -34.42
N GLU A 319 -2.18 -7.45 -35.05
CA GLU A 319 -3.45 -8.19 -34.94
C GLU A 319 -3.67 -8.79 -33.53
N GLU A 320 -2.60 -9.08 -32.81
CA GLU A 320 -2.66 -9.78 -31.52
C GLU A 320 -2.69 -8.82 -30.31
N SER A 321 -1.93 -7.72 -30.39
CA SER A 321 -1.74 -6.82 -29.24
C SER A 321 -1.28 -5.44 -29.72
N ASN A 322 -1.90 -4.41 -29.21
CA ASN A 322 -1.51 -3.02 -29.44
C ASN A 322 -0.99 -2.41 -28.16
N TYR A 323 0.01 -1.53 -28.26
CA TYR A 323 0.38 -0.71 -27.11
C TYR A 323 0.80 0.70 -27.54
N VAL A 324 0.70 1.59 -26.59
CA VAL A 324 1.23 2.96 -26.68
C VAL A 324 2.04 3.27 -25.43
N ILE A 325 3.18 3.95 -25.64
CA ILE A 325 3.96 4.57 -24.56
C ILE A 325 3.84 6.06 -24.71
N GLY A 326 3.29 6.72 -23.70
CA GLY A 326 3.06 8.15 -23.75
C GLY A 326 3.00 8.80 -22.38
N GLU A 327 2.95 10.11 -22.40
CA GLU A 327 2.79 10.95 -21.22
C GLU A 327 1.31 11.28 -21.00
N ILE A 328 0.85 11.11 -19.78
CA ILE A 328 -0.55 11.39 -19.39
C ILE A 328 -0.61 12.00 -18.00
N PRO A 329 -1.44 13.04 -17.78
CA PRO A 329 -1.67 13.57 -16.44
C PRO A 329 -2.31 12.53 -15.51
N LEU A 330 -1.82 12.43 -14.26
CA LEU A 330 -2.39 11.52 -13.26
C LEU A 330 -3.88 11.80 -13.00
N ARG A 331 -4.29 13.08 -13.05
CA ARG A 331 -5.68 13.49 -12.93
C ARG A 331 -6.56 12.80 -13.97
N GLU A 332 -6.11 12.71 -15.21
CA GLU A 332 -6.86 12.06 -16.27
C GLU A 332 -7.03 10.57 -16.03
N LEU A 333 -5.99 9.87 -15.57
CA LEU A 333 -6.10 8.46 -15.19
C LEU A 333 -7.13 8.26 -14.07
N LEU A 334 -7.14 9.15 -13.09
CA LEU A 334 -8.11 9.09 -11.98
C LEU A 334 -9.55 9.32 -12.47
N GLU A 335 -9.78 10.31 -13.31
CA GLU A 335 -11.09 10.64 -13.87
C GLU A 335 -11.62 9.52 -14.80
N LYS A 336 -10.73 8.88 -15.53
CA LYS A 336 -11.07 7.81 -16.48
C LYS A 336 -11.06 6.40 -15.88
N ARG A 337 -10.72 6.24 -14.60
CA ARG A 337 -10.61 4.93 -13.93
C ARG A 337 -11.84 4.04 -14.14
N SER A 338 -13.03 4.60 -14.01
CA SER A 338 -14.27 3.84 -14.20
C SER A 338 -14.50 3.38 -15.65
N GLN A 339 -13.97 4.11 -16.63
CA GLN A 339 -14.07 3.75 -18.05
C GLN A 339 -13.04 2.67 -18.42
N LEU A 340 -11.97 2.52 -17.68
CA LEU A 340 -10.95 1.47 -17.83
C LEU A 340 -11.39 0.14 -17.19
N SER A 341 -12.22 0.22 -16.14
CA SER A 341 -12.69 -0.95 -15.41
C SER A 341 -13.47 -1.92 -16.32
N GLY A 342 -13.15 -3.21 -16.25
CA GLY A 342 -13.78 -4.26 -17.04
C GLY A 342 -13.37 -4.28 -18.51
N ARG A 343 -12.41 -3.46 -18.94
CA ARG A 343 -11.84 -3.49 -20.29
C ARG A 343 -10.53 -4.28 -20.30
N ASP A 344 -10.21 -4.87 -21.47
CA ASP A 344 -8.93 -5.50 -21.72
C ASP A 344 -7.84 -4.44 -22.02
N VAL A 345 -7.50 -3.69 -20.99
CA VAL A 345 -6.45 -2.66 -21.00
C VAL A 345 -5.49 -2.97 -19.88
N PHE A 346 -4.19 -2.89 -20.11
CA PHE A 346 -3.18 -2.98 -19.09
C PHE A 346 -2.35 -1.69 -19.04
N LEU A 347 -2.17 -1.13 -17.85
CA LEU A 347 -1.39 0.08 -17.63
C LEU A 347 -0.19 -0.23 -16.73
N ALA A 348 0.97 0.27 -17.12
CA ALA A 348 2.16 0.23 -16.27
C ALA A 348 2.93 1.56 -16.32
N ASN A 349 3.35 2.05 -15.16
CA ASN A 349 4.20 3.21 -15.04
C ASN A 349 5.60 2.89 -15.58
N ILE A 350 6.15 3.77 -16.39
CA ILE A 350 7.56 3.79 -16.76
C ILE A 350 8.18 4.95 -15.97
N PRO A 351 8.90 4.68 -14.87
CA PRO A 351 9.44 5.76 -14.06
C PRO A 351 10.33 6.65 -14.93
N ILE A 352 9.87 7.88 -15.14
CA ILE A 352 10.78 8.93 -15.55
C ILE A 352 11.58 9.22 -14.30
N PHE A 353 12.90 9.07 -14.37
CA PHE A 353 13.72 9.72 -13.38
C PHE A 353 13.24 11.17 -13.36
N PHE A 354 12.73 11.64 -12.23
CA PHE A 354 12.73 13.06 -11.98
C PHE A 354 14.22 13.46 -11.93
N LEU A 355 14.80 13.52 -13.13
CA LEU A 355 16.08 14.11 -13.39
C LEU A 355 15.84 15.59 -13.23
N ASN A 356 16.67 16.13 -12.40
CA ASN A 356 16.99 17.53 -12.20
C ASN A 356 16.37 18.14 -10.95
N ARG A 357 16.93 17.80 -9.79
CA ARG A 357 17.54 18.82 -8.96
C ARG A 357 19.03 18.49 -8.92
N ASP A 358 19.78 19.13 -9.85
CA ASP A 358 21.20 19.36 -9.69
C ASP A 358 21.42 20.25 -8.46
#